data_0c23968d03935b13fe52558ee3f618ed
#
_entry.id   0c23968d03935b13fe52558ee3f618ed
#
_cell.length_a   1.000
_cell.length_b   1.000
_cell.length_c   1.000
_cell.angle_alpha   90.00
_cell.angle_beta   90.00
_cell.angle_gamma   90.00
#
_symmetry.space_group_name_H-M   'P 1'
#
loop_
_entity.id
_entity.type
_entity.pdbx_description
1 polymer ?
#
loop_
_entity_poly.entity_id
_entity_poly.type
_entity_poly.pdbx_seq_one_letter_code
_entity_poly.pdbx_strand_id
1 'polypeptide(L)'
;MRGIVYGKTFKRAEIQLQKIIDDYEKIGIKPQSIYNIRKTINSYSVEFSNGDYWIAVGASENCRGRACNIAYIDLEIQPDIISCVIMPTIKSFPYQAHRFY
;
A
#
# COMPACT_ATOMS: atom_id res chain seq x y z
N MET A 1 10.76 1.43 7.08
CA MET A 1 10.25 1.83 5.75
C MET A 1 8.73 1.70 5.77
N ARG A 2 8.04 2.64 5.15
CA ARG A 2 6.59 2.64 5.08
C ARG A 2 6.14 2.51 3.63
N GLY A 3 5.29 1.53 3.34
CA GLY A 3 4.73 1.30 2.01
C GLY A 3 3.22 1.42 2.00
N ILE A 4 2.66 1.84 0.87
CA ILE A 4 1.22 1.90 0.66
C ILE A 4 0.90 1.17 -0.62
N VAL A 5 -0.15 0.34 -0.58
CA VAL A 5 -0.71 -0.33 -1.75
C VAL A 5 -2.02 0.36 -2.10
N TYR A 6 -2.05 1.00 -3.26
CA TYR A 6 -3.24 1.68 -3.77
C TYR A 6 -3.91 0.80 -4.80
N GLY A 7 -5.07 0.23 -4.47
CA GLY A 7 -5.89 -0.52 -5.41
C GLY A 7 -7.02 0.34 -5.95
N LYS A 8 -7.49 0.05 -7.14
CA LYS A 8 -8.70 0.70 -7.65
C LYS A 8 -9.87 0.44 -6.70
N THR A 9 -9.89 -0.76 -6.12
CA THR A 9 -10.79 -1.11 -5.02
C THR A 9 -9.94 -1.57 -3.84
N PHE A 10 -10.51 -1.55 -2.65
CA PHE A 10 -9.84 -2.05 -1.46
C PHE A 10 -9.45 -3.54 -1.64
N LYS A 11 -10.33 -4.33 -2.24
CA LYS A 11 -10.07 -5.76 -2.43
C LYS A 11 -8.84 -6.02 -3.28
N ARG A 12 -8.65 -5.24 -4.34
CA ARG A 12 -7.46 -5.37 -5.19
C ARG A 12 -6.18 -5.00 -4.43
N ALA A 13 -6.24 -3.96 -3.60
CA ALA A 13 -5.13 -3.59 -2.74
C ALA A 13 -4.84 -4.68 -1.70
N GLU A 14 -5.87 -5.27 -1.12
CA GLU A 14 -5.73 -6.36 -0.15
C GLU A 14 -5.03 -7.58 -0.76
N ILE A 15 -5.43 -7.97 -1.97
CA ILE A 15 -4.82 -9.10 -2.66
C ILE A 15 -3.34 -8.82 -2.95
N GLN A 16 -3.01 -7.61 -3.38
CA GLN A 16 -1.62 -7.25 -3.65
C GLN A 16 -0.78 -7.20 -2.37
N LEU A 17 -1.34 -6.69 -1.28
CA LEU A 17 -0.63 -6.68 -0.01
C LEU A 17 -0.34 -8.10 0.47
N GLN A 18 -1.28 -9.03 0.26
CA GLN A 18 -1.04 -10.43 0.61
C GLN A 18 0.15 -11.02 -0.16
N LYS A 19 0.30 -10.65 -1.43
CA LYS A 19 1.48 -11.06 -2.22
C LYS A 19 2.77 -10.50 -1.66
N ILE A 20 2.74 -9.25 -1.20
CA ILE A 20 3.89 -8.62 -0.56
C ILE A 20 4.25 -9.35 0.74
N ILE A 21 3.26 -9.71 1.54
CA ILE A 21 3.48 -10.48 2.77
C ILE A 21 4.14 -11.82 2.45
N ASP A 22 3.65 -12.51 1.42
CA ASP A 22 4.22 -13.80 0.99
C ASP A 22 5.67 -13.64 0.54
N ASP A 23 6.00 -12.56 -0.17
CA ASP A 23 7.37 -12.29 -0.60
C ASP A 23 8.29 -12.03 0.60
N TYR A 24 7.82 -11.33 1.63
CA TYR A 24 8.59 -11.13 2.86
C TYR A 24 8.86 -12.45 3.56
N GLU A 25 7.85 -13.32 3.62
CA GLU A 25 8.01 -14.65 4.24
C GLU A 25 9.06 -15.51 3.53
N LYS A 26 9.15 -15.39 2.21
CA LYS A 26 10.15 -16.13 1.41
C LYS A 26 11.59 -15.76 1.78
N ILE A 27 11.82 -14.54 2.25
CA ILE A 27 13.14 -14.10 2.68
C ILE A 27 13.31 -14.14 4.20
N GLY A 28 12.38 -14.79 4.90
CA GLY A 28 12.48 -15.03 6.33
C GLY A 28 12.00 -13.91 7.23
N ILE A 29 11.34 -12.89 6.68
CA ILE A 29 10.78 -11.79 7.47
C ILE A 29 9.30 -12.06 7.69
N LYS A 30 8.89 -12.16 8.96
CA LYS A 30 7.52 -12.52 9.33
C LYS A 30 6.71 -11.30 9.75
N PRO A 31 5.39 -11.31 9.52
CA PRO A 31 4.51 -10.30 10.08
C PRO A 31 4.56 -10.33 11.61
N GLN A 32 4.75 -9.17 12.21
CA GLN A 32 4.69 -9.00 13.66
C GLN A 32 3.27 -8.67 14.13
N SER A 33 2.59 -7.81 13.35
CA SER A 33 1.22 -7.40 13.64
C SER A 33 0.45 -7.26 12.33
N ILE A 34 -0.75 -7.80 12.28
CA ILE A 34 -1.65 -7.67 11.15
C ILE A 34 -2.96 -7.08 11.64
N TYR A 35 -3.35 -5.95 11.07
CA TYR A 35 -4.60 -5.29 11.38
C TYR A 35 -5.48 -5.28 10.14
N ASN A 36 -6.69 -5.83 10.28
CA ASN A 36 -7.66 -5.88 9.21
C ASN A 36 -8.98 -5.28 9.71
N ILE A 37 -9.21 -4.03 9.35
CA ILE A 37 -10.40 -3.28 9.78
C ILE A 37 -11.32 -3.11 8.58
N ARG A 38 -12.15 -4.11 8.33
CA ARG A 38 -13.08 -4.11 7.20
C ARG A 38 -14.43 -3.47 7.50
N LYS A 39 -14.83 -3.47 8.77
CA LYS A 39 -16.18 -3.07 9.14
C LYS A 39 -16.40 -1.58 9.15
N THR A 40 -15.35 -0.82 9.47
CA THR A 40 -15.47 0.63 9.65
C THR A 40 -14.62 1.43 8.69
N ILE A 41 -13.41 0.92 8.39
CA ILE A 41 -12.44 1.64 7.55
C ILE A 41 -11.83 0.63 6.59
N ASN A 42 -12.26 0.44 5.42
CA ASN A 42 -11.67 -0.51 4.48
C ASN A 42 -10.15 -0.34 4.41
N SER A 43 -9.45 -0.89 5.40
CA SER A 43 -7.99 -0.85 5.48
C SER A 43 -7.45 -2.17 5.98
N TYR A 44 -6.27 -2.50 5.52
CA TYR A 44 -5.54 -3.69 5.89
C TYR A 44 -4.10 -3.26 6.05
N SER A 45 -3.55 -3.45 7.24
CA SER A 45 -2.17 -3.04 7.50
C SER A 45 -1.37 -4.17 8.14
N VAL A 46 -0.07 -4.17 7.90
CA VAL A 46 0.84 -5.15 8.46
C VAL A 46 2.13 -4.46 8.87
N GLU A 47 2.66 -4.86 10.03
CA GLU A 47 3.98 -4.48 10.46
C GLU A 47 4.85 -5.73 10.50
N PHE A 48 6.02 -5.65 9.89
CA PHE A 48 6.96 -6.76 9.84
C PHE A 48 7.98 -6.68 10.96
N SER A 49 8.62 -7.81 11.26
CA SER A 49 9.62 -7.91 12.33
C SER A 49 10.84 -7.03 12.12
N ASN A 50 11.12 -6.62 10.87
CA ASN A 50 12.22 -5.72 10.55
C ASN A 50 11.85 -4.23 10.66
N GLY A 51 10.62 -3.91 11.06
CA GLY A 51 10.15 -2.55 11.21
C GLY A 51 9.43 -1.97 9.99
N ASP A 52 9.37 -2.69 8.88
CA ASP A 52 8.64 -2.24 7.71
C ASP A 52 7.13 -2.28 7.98
N TYR A 53 6.44 -1.25 7.51
CA TYR A 53 5.00 -1.11 7.70
C TYR A 53 4.33 -0.91 6.34
N TRP A 54 3.27 -1.65 6.09
CA TRP A 54 2.51 -1.58 4.86
C TRP A 54 1.02 -1.43 5.14
N ILE A 55 0.34 -0.67 4.29
CA ILE A 55 -1.11 -0.53 4.36
C ILE A 55 -1.70 -0.63 2.96
N ALA A 56 -2.83 -1.29 2.84
CA ALA A 56 -3.61 -1.38 1.62
C ALA A 56 -4.82 -0.47 1.72
N VAL A 57 -5.07 0.32 0.69
CA VAL A 57 -6.21 1.24 0.65
C VAL A 57 -6.84 1.25 -0.75
N GLY A 58 -8.13 1.54 -0.81
CA GLY A 58 -8.79 1.85 -2.08
C GLY A 58 -8.41 3.26 -2.50
N ALA A 59 -8.01 3.44 -3.76
CA ALA A 59 -7.60 4.74 -4.26
C ALA A 59 -8.81 5.66 -4.43
N SER A 60 -8.81 6.77 -3.71
CA SER A 60 -9.84 7.80 -3.77
C SER A 60 -9.24 9.10 -3.24
N GLU A 61 -10.00 10.18 -3.33
CA GLU A 61 -9.56 11.45 -2.75
C GLU A 61 -9.36 11.38 -1.24
N ASN A 62 -10.01 10.42 -0.59
CA ASN A 62 -9.87 10.20 0.85
C ASN A 62 -8.51 9.65 1.25
N CYS A 63 -7.69 9.23 0.28
CA CYS A 63 -6.33 8.78 0.52
C CYS A 63 -5.33 9.91 0.77
N ARG A 64 -5.74 11.15 0.60
CA ARG A 64 -4.86 12.31 0.79
C ARG A 64 -4.30 12.37 2.20
N GLY A 65 -3.09 12.89 2.31
CA GLY A 65 -2.43 13.09 3.61
C GLY A 65 -1.63 11.91 4.12
N ARG A 66 -1.69 10.75 3.48
CA ARG A 66 -0.83 9.63 3.82
C ARG A 66 0.58 9.88 3.28
N ALA A 67 1.59 9.38 3.99
CA ALA A 67 2.98 9.50 3.57
C ALA A 67 3.61 8.12 3.48
N CYS A 68 4.43 7.89 2.46
CA CYS A 68 5.11 6.61 2.29
C CYS A 68 6.47 6.79 1.63
N ASN A 69 7.31 5.76 1.75
CA ASN A 69 8.58 5.69 1.04
C ASN A 69 8.43 5.01 -0.31
N ILE A 70 7.50 4.07 -0.41
CA ILE A 70 7.25 3.30 -1.62
C ILE A 70 5.74 3.10 -1.78
N ALA A 71 5.27 3.15 -3.02
CA ALA A 71 3.87 2.91 -3.33
C ALA A 71 3.73 1.84 -4.41
N TYR A 72 2.76 0.95 -4.23
CA TYR A 72 2.30 0.04 -5.27
C TYR A 72 0.98 0.57 -5.80
N ILE A 73 0.88 0.77 -7.10
CA ILE A 73 -0.24 1.48 -7.72
C ILE A 73 -0.91 0.56 -8.74
N ASP A 74 -2.18 0.28 -8.53
CA ASP A 74 -2.99 -0.52 -9.44
C ASP A 74 -3.03 0.12 -10.83
N LEU A 75 -2.82 -0.70 -11.85
CA LEU A 75 -2.83 -0.25 -13.24
C LEU A 75 -4.16 0.37 -13.68
N GLU A 76 -5.25 0.03 -13.01
CA GLU A 76 -6.59 0.54 -13.35
C GLU A 76 -6.92 1.88 -12.70
N ILE A 77 -6.03 2.43 -11.86
CA ILE A 77 -6.26 3.74 -11.26
C ILE A 77 -6.08 4.83 -12.33
N GLN A 78 -6.99 5.78 -12.35
CA GLN A 78 -6.97 6.89 -13.31
C GLN A 78 -5.69 7.72 -13.15
N PRO A 79 -5.09 8.21 -14.26
CA PRO A 79 -3.84 8.99 -14.19
C PRO A 79 -3.94 10.26 -13.35
N ASP A 80 -5.09 10.93 -13.33
CA ASP A 80 -5.28 12.13 -12.54
C ASP A 80 -5.26 11.83 -11.03
N ILE A 81 -5.82 10.70 -10.61
CA ILE A 81 -5.73 10.24 -9.22
C ILE A 81 -4.27 9.96 -8.86
N ILE A 82 -3.53 9.32 -9.75
CA ILE A 82 -2.12 9.02 -9.50
C ILE A 82 -1.33 10.33 -9.29
N SER A 83 -1.47 11.29 -10.20
CA SER A 83 -0.68 12.51 -10.13
C SER A 83 -1.12 13.45 -9.00
N CYS A 84 -2.43 13.55 -8.72
CA CYS A 84 -2.95 14.54 -7.77
C CYS A 84 -3.08 14.02 -6.34
N VAL A 85 -3.24 12.71 -6.16
CA VAL A 85 -3.50 12.11 -4.85
C VAL A 85 -2.35 11.21 -4.40
N ILE A 86 -1.89 10.31 -5.26
CA ILE A 86 -0.93 9.26 -4.89
C ILE A 86 0.50 9.79 -4.89
N MET A 87 0.95 10.40 -5.98
CA MET A 87 2.34 10.86 -6.10
C MET A 87 2.74 11.82 -4.97
N PRO A 88 1.90 12.77 -4.54
CA PRO A 88 2.26 13.64 -3.41
C PRO A 88 2.48 12.90 -2.09
N THR A 89 2.02 11.66 -1.95
CA THR A 89 2.22 10.88 -0.72
C THR A 89 3.61 10.23 -0.66
N ILE A 90 4.30 10.09 -1.80
CA ILE A 90 5.61 9.45 -1.87
C ILE A 90 6.68 10.46 -1.47
N LYS A 91 7.36 10.21 -0.37
CA LYS A 91 8.34 11.13 0.21
C LYS A 91 9.79 10.79 -0.10
N SER A 92 10.02 9.66 -0.77
CA SER A 92 11.36 9.25 -1.17
C SER A 92 11.78 9.94 -2.47
N PHE A 93 13.09 10.17 -2.60
CA PHE A 93 13.66 10.64 -3.85
C PHE A 93 14.87 9.77 -4.19
N PRO A 94 14.96 9.19 -5.40
CA PRO A 94 13.92 9.22 -6.45
C PRO A 94 12.63 8.53 -6.00
N TYR A 95 11.52 8.87 -6.63
CA TYR A 95 10.23 8.27 -6.30
C TYR A 95 10.26 6.77 -6.50
N GLN A 96 9.73 6.04 -5.52
CA GLN A 96 9.61 4.59 -5.60
C GLN A 96 8.14 4.22 -5.76
N ALA A 97 7.75 4.04 -7.01
CA ALA A 97 6.39 3.66 -7.35
C ALA A 97 6.43 2.45 -8.28
N HIS A 98 5.64 1.44 -7.95
CA HIS A 98 5.53 0.22 -8.73
C HIS A 98 4.08 0.04 -9.17
N ARG A 99 3.88 -0.46 -10.38
CA ARG A 99 2.55 -0.73 -10.90
C ARG A 99 2.23 -2.21 -10.70
N PHE A 100 0.97 -2.52 -10.43
CA PHE A 100 0.54 -3.91 -10.32
C PHE A 100 -0.83 -4.08 -10.96
N TYR A 101 -1.14 -5.32 -11.28
CA TYR A 101 -2.42 -5.68 -11.87
C TYR A 101 -2.98 -6.92 -11.19
#